data_a00bb7641e99e9c9a2b3ddc46b40d0b4
#
_entry.id   a00bb7641e99e9c9a2b3ddc46b40d0b4
#
_cell.length_a   1.000
_cell.length_b   1.000
_cell.length_c   1.000
_cell.angle_alpha   90.00
_cell.angle_beta   90.00
_cell.angle_gamma   90.00
#
_symmetry.space_group_name_H-M   'P 1'
#
loop_
_entity.id
_entity.type
_entity.pdbx_description
1 polymer ?
#
loop_
_entity_poly.entity_id
_entity_poly.type
_entity_poly.pdbx_seq_one_letter_code
_entity_poly.pdbx_strand_id
1 'polypeptide(L)'
;MQTTLETLGQLERRLNVAVPLEQIDGEVHKRLARLAKTVKIAGFRPGKVPLKMVAQQYGPQVRSDVISDTVQASLNDAIREQNLRVAGYPRIEPKEAAAEDQLEFSAVFEVYPEIKLGELSGVTIERPVSEVGPADVDRTIEILRQQNVRYEGVARPVEIGRASCRERV
;
A
#
# COMPACT_ATOMS: atom_id res chain seq x y z
N MET A 1 -26.02 -4.98 8.24
CA MET A 1 -24.85 -5.79 7.88
C MET A 1 -24.61 -6.81 8.96
N GLN A 2 -24.33 -8.04 8.59
CA GLN A 2 -23.90 -9.07 9.54
C GLN A 2 -22.43 -9.35 9.29
N THR A 3 -21.62 -9.20 10.33
CA THR A 3 -20.16 -9.38 10.26
C THR A 3 -19.74 -10.45 11.26
N THR A 4 -18.98 -11.44 10.82
CA THR A 4 -18.45 -12.50 11.67
C THR A 4 -16.95 -12.58 11.51
N LEU A 5 -16.21 -12.42 12.62
CA LEU A 5 -14.75 -12.49 12.64
C LEU A 5 -14.30 -13.88 13.10
N GLU A 6 -13.50 -14.53 12.28
CA GLU A 6 -12.88 -15.83 12.57
C GLU A 6 -11.37 -15.68 12.70
N THR A 7 -10.77 -16.32 13.68
CA THR A 7 -9.31 -16.36 13.87
C THR A 7 -8.76 -17.63 13.22
N LEU A 8 -7.99 -17.50 12.14
CA LEU A 8 -7.38 -18.64 11.44
C LEU A 8 -6.00 -18.99 12.00
N GLY A 9 -5.25 -18.00 12.41
CA GLY A 9 -3.88 -18.15 12.92
C GLY A 9 -3.53 -17.08 13.95
N GLN A 10 -2.25 -16.99 14.31
CA GLN A 10 -1.80 -15.98 15.29
C GLN A 10 -2.05 -14.55 14.78
N LEU A 11 -1.77 -14.30 13.50
CA LEU A 11 -1.90 -12.99 12.88
C LEU A 11 -3.00 -12.94 11.83
N GLU A 12 -3.42 -14.10 11.31
CA GLU A 12 -4.39 -14.20 10.22
C GLU A 12 -5.82 -14.19 10.74
N ARG A 13 -6.65 -13.36 10.14
CA ARG A 13 -8.06 -13.20 10.44
C ARG A 13 -8.89 -13.34 9.18
N ARG A 14 -10.05 -13.94 9.31
CA ARG A 14 -11.08 -13.99 8.27
C ARG A 14 -12.30 -13.23 8.74
N LEU A 15 -12.75 -12.30 7.93
CA LEU A 15 -13.96 -11.54 8.15
C LEU A 15 -15.00 -11.97 7.11
N ASN A 16 -16.10 -12.55 7.57
CA ASN A 16 -17.24 -12.84 6.71
C ASN A 16 -18.23 -11.69 6.83
N VAL A 17 -18.65 -11.16 5.69
CA VAL A 17 -19.59 -10.04 5.61
C VAL A 17 -20.74 -10.41 4.70
N ALA A 18 -21.96 -10.14 5.16
CA ALA A 18 -23.17 -10.29 4.36
C ALA A 18 -23.82 -8.92 4.13
N VAL A 19 -24.05 -8.60 2.86
CA VAL A 19 -24.65 -7.33 2.42
C VAL A 19 -25.97 -7.65 1.71
N PRO A 20 -27.09 -6.99 2.08
CA PRO A 20 -28.37 -7.17 1.40
C PRO A 20 -28.32 -6.67 -0.04
N LEU A 21 -28.85 -7.45 -1.00
CA LEU A 21 -28.90 -7.11 -2.42
C LEU A 21 -29.74 -5.86 -2.70
N GLU A 22 -30.75 -5.57 -1.89
CA GLU A 22 -31.57 -4.36 -2.02
C GLU A 22 -30.73 -3.08 -1.96
N GLN A 23 -29.71 -3.05 -1.11
CA GLN A 23 -28.80 -1.92 -0.98
C GLN A 23 -27.97 -1.75 -2.25
N ILE A 24 -27.49 -2.85 -2.83
CA ILE A 24 -26.71 -2.86 -4.06
C ILE A 24 -27.58 -2.38 -5.24
N ASP A 25 -28.79 -2.91 -5.38
CA ASP A 25 -29.69 -2.56 -6.47
C ASP A 25 -30.13 -1.08 -6.38
N GLY A 26 -30.30 -0.56 -5.15
CA GLY A 26 -30.56 0.87 -4.93
C GLY A 26 -29.42 1.76 -5.41
N GLU A 27 -28.18 1.39 -5.12
CA GLU A 27 -26.99 2.15 -5.58
C GLU A 27 -26.77 2.01 -7.10
N VAL A 28 -27.00 0.82 -7.67
CA VAL A 28 -26.99 0.61 -9.13
C VAL A 28 -27.98 1.53 -9.82
N HIS A 29 -29.19 1.62 -9.30
CA HIS A 29 -30.24 2.50 -9.87
C HIS A 29 -29.84 3.97 -9.82
N LYS A 30 -29.32 4.43 -8.69
CA LYS A 30 -28.81 5.81 -8.54
C LYS A 30 -27.66 6.10 -9.50
N ARG A 31 -26.72 5.16 -9.66
CA ARG A 31 -25.57 5.32 -10.54
C ARG A 31 -25.96 5.34 -12.02
N LEU A 32 -26.89 4.45 -12.43
CA LEU A 32 -27.47 4.46 -13.77
C LEU A 32 -28.23 5.77 -14.07
N ALA A 33 -28.99 6.30 -13.10
CA ALA A 33 -29.68 7.57 -13.25
C ALA A 33 -28.74 8.77 -13.43
N ARG A 34 -27.57 8.75 -12.77
CA ARG A 34 -26.49 9.74 -12.96
C ARG A 34 -25.88 9.60 -14.36
N LEU A 35 -25.56 8.37 -14.77
CA LEU A 35 -24.99 8.06 -16.08
C LEU A 35 -25.95 8.50 -17.22
N ALA A 36 -27.25 8.31 -17.08
CA ALA A 36 -28.24 8.72 -18.08
C ALA A 36 -28.19 10.21 -18.42
N LYS A 37 -27.72 11.05 -17.49
CA LYS A 37 -27.56 12.50 -17.68
C LYS A 37 -26.31 12.88 -18.46
N THR A 38 -25.28 12.04 -18.42
CA THR A 38 -23.94 12.37 -18.97
C THR A 38 -23.58 11.58 -20.21
N VAL A 39 -24.10 10.36 -20.34
CA VAL A 39 -23.77 9.43 -21.44
C VAL A 39 -24.30 9.95 -22.79
N LYS A 40 -23.47 9.84 -23.82
CA LYS A 40 -23.83 10.07 -25.23
C LYS A 40 -24.08 8.72 -25.90
N ILE A 41 -25.32 8.47 -26.26
CA ILE A 41 -25.72 7.28 -27.03
C ILE A 41 -26.19 7.74 -28.41
N ALA A 42 -25.79 7.04 -29.46
CA ALA A 42 -26.17 7.33 -30.83
C ALA A 42 -27.73 7.33 -30.96
N GLY A 43 -28.27 8.34 -31.57
CA GLY A 43 -29.72 8.52 -31.73
C GLY A 43 -30.43 9.24 -30.59
N PHE A 44 -29.76 9.60 -29.50
CA PHE A 44 -30.36 10.33 -28.39
C PHE A 44 -29.59 11.61 -28.04
N ARG A 45 -30.32 12.65 -27.68
CA ARG A 45 -29.71 13.87 -27.15
C ARG A 45 -29.14 13.63 -25.75
N PRO A 46 -27.93 14.11 -25.46
CA PRO A 46 -27.35 13.97 -24.09
C PRO A 46 -28.32 14.44 -23.01
N GLY A 47 -28.47 13.62 -21.96
CA GLY A 47 -29.37 13.87 -20.85
C GLY A 47 -30.86 13.51 -21.09
N LYS A 48 -31.22 12.99 -22.28
CA LYS A 48 -32.57 12.50 -22.60
C LYS A 48 -32.61 11.03 -22.98
N VAL A 49 -31.60 10.29 -22.62
CA VAL A 49 -31.50 8.85 -22.87
C VAL A 49 -32.43 8.09 -21.91
N PRO A 50 -33.30 7.18 -22.42
CA PRO A 50 -34.14 6.36 -21.56
C PRO A 50 -33.29 5.45 -20.66
N LEU A 51 -33.63 5.35 -19.36
CA LEU A 51 -32.92 4.53 -18.37
C LEU A 51 -32.76 3.06 -18.79
N LYS A 52 -33.76 2.51 -19.49
CA LYS A 52 -33.72 1.13 -20.01
C LYS A 52 -32.56 0.91 -20.98
N MET A 53 -32.27 1.86 -21.85
CA MET A 53 -31.16 1.77 -22.81
C MET A 53 -29.80 1.88 -22.11
N VAL A 54 -29.70 2.75 -21.11
CA VAL A 54 -28.47 2.88 -20.29
C VAL A 54 -28.25 1.61 -19.48
N ALA A 55 -29.31 1.05 -18.89
CA ALA A 55 -29.22 -0.20 -18.12
C ALA A 55 -28.82 -1.39 -19.00
N GLN A 56 -29.32 -1.46 -20.24
CA GLN A 56 -28.95 -2.53 -21.17
C GLN A 56 -27.48 -2.46 -21.58
N GLN A 57 -26.96 -1.25 -21.82
CA GLN A 57 -25.60 -1.05 -22.32
C GLN A 57 -24.55 -1.05 -21.20
N TYR A 58 -24.86 -0.40 -20.08
CA TYR A 58 -23.91 -0.17 -18.98
C TYR A 58 -24.27 -0.90 -17.69
N GLY A 59 -25.43 -1.56 -17.63
CA GLY A 59 -25.92 -2.25 -16.44
C GLY A 59 -24.95 -3.25 -15.83
N PRO A 60 -24.41 -4.21 -16.59
CA PRO A 60 -23.48 -5.20 -16.07
C PRO A 60 -22.21 -4.58 -15.47
N GLN A 61 -21.64 -3.58 -16.15
CA GLN A 61 -20.44 -2.88 -15.70
C GLN A 61 -20.73 -2.08 -14.42
N VAL A 62 -21.81 -1.29 -14.41
CA VAL A 62 -22.19 -0.50 -13.24
C VAL A 62 -22.49 -1.38 -12.04
N ARG A 63 -23.11 -2.55 -12.25
CA ARG A 63 -23.36 -3.51 -11.17
C ARG A 63 -22.06 -4.06 -10.60
N SER A 64 -21.12 -4.42 -11.44
CA SER A 64 -19.79 -4.89 -11.00
C SER A 64 -19.05 -3.82 -10.21
N ASP A 65 -19.05 -2.57 -10.70
CA ASP A 65 -18.42 -1.45 -10.02
C ASP A 65 -19.04 -1.17 -8.64
N VAL A 66 -20.41 -1.18 -8.57
CA VAL A 66 -21.13 -0.97 -7.32
C VAL A 66 -20.88 -2.09 -6.34
N ILE A 67 -20.84 -3.35 -6.78
CA ILE A 67 -20.50 -4.49 -5.91
C ILE A 67 -19.09 -4.29 -5.32
N SER A 68 -18.11 -3.96 -6.15
CA SER A 68 -16.74 -3.73 -5.70
C SER A 68 -16.65 -2.59 -4.68
N ASP A 69 -17.29 -1.47 -4.97
CA ASP A 69 -17.31 -0.30 -4.07
C ASP A 69 -18.01 -0.65 -2.74
N THR A 70 -19.12 -1.38 -2.79
CA THR A 70 -19.90 -1.77 -1.61
C THR A 70 -19.14 -2.77 -0.74
N VAL A 71 -18.48 -3.76 -1.36
CA VAL A 71 -17.63 -4.74 -0.67
C VAL A 71 -16.49 -4.01 0.05
N GLN A 72 -15.84 -3.08 -0.63
CA GLN A 72 -14.73 -2.32 -0.04
C GLN A 72 -15.18 -1.41 1.11
N ALA A 73 -16.31 -0.72 0.94
CA ALA A 73 -16.89 0.11 1.99
C ALA A 73 -17.26 -0.72 3.22
N SER A 74 -17.99 -1.83 3.00
CA SER A 74 -18.42 -2.74 4.07
C SER A 74 -17.24 -3.36 4.83
N LEU A 75 -16.18 -3.73 4.12
CA LEU A 75 -14.95 -4.23 4.74
C LEU A 75 -14.27 -3.17 5.60
N ASN A 76 -14.15 -1.95 5.10
CA ASN A 76 -13.55 -0.84 5.85
C ASN A 76 -14.35 -0.51 7.12
N ASP A 77 -15.67 -0.51 7.02
CA ASP A 77 -16.54 -0.25 8.17
C ASP A 77 -16.41 -1.37 9.22
N ALA A 78 -16.41 -2.63 8.78
CA ALA A 78 -16.22 -3.77 9.67
C ALA A 78 -14.84 -3.78 10.36
N ILE A 79 -13.76 -3.42 9.65
CA ILE A 79 -12.42 -3.27 10.22
C ILE A 79 -12.40 -2.17 11.28
N ARG A 80 -13.09 -1.04 11.04
CA ARG A 80 -13.20 0.06 12.00
C ARG A 80 -14.00 -0.32 13.24
N GLU A 81 -15.14 -0.99 13.07
CA GLU A 81 -15.98 -1.47 14.18
C GLU A 81 -15.22 -2.42 15.11
N GLN A 82 -14.39 -3.28 14.53
CA GLN A 82 -13.59 -4.25 15.27
C GLN A 82 -12.24 -3.68 15.76
N ASN A 83 -11.92 -2.41 15.47
CA ASN A 83 -10.64 -1.76 15.80
C ASN A 83 -9.40 -2.56 15.39
N LEU A 84 -9.47 -3.25 14.24
CA LEU A 84 -8.40 -4.09 13.75
C LEU A 84 -7.33 -3.26 13.02
N ARG A 85 -6.06 -3.54 13.32
CA ARG A 85 -4.92 -2.95 12.63
C ARG A 85 -4.46 -3.89 11.52
N VAL A 86 -5.03 -3.73 10.34
CA VAL A 86 -4.74 -4.60 9.19
C VAL A 86 -3.37 -4.32 8.61
N ALA A 87 -2.60 -5.38 8.36
CA ALA A 87 -1.31 -5.35 7.71
C ALA A 87 -1.47 -5.84 6.25
N GLY A 88 -1.23 -4.95 5.29
CA GLY A 88 -1.33 -5.26 3.87
C GLY A 88 -2.75 -5.19 3.30
N TYR A 89 -2.90 -5.71 2.08
CA TYR A 89 -4.18 -5.72 1.37
C TYR A 89 -4.97 -6.99 1.68
N PRO A 90 -6.27 -6.88 2.05
CA PRO A 90 -7.14 -8.02 2.27
C PRO A 90 -7.33 -8.83 0.98
N ARG A 91 -7.31 -10.15 1.07
CA ARG A 91 -7.72 -11.04 0.00
C ARG A 91 -9.22 -11.28 0.12
N ILE A 92 -9.97 -10.80 -0.87
CA ILE A 92 -11.43 -10.92 -0.91
C ILE A 92 -11.79 -12.14 -1.75
N GLU A 93 -12.55 -13.07 -1.17
CA GLU A 93 -13.06 -14.25 -1.84
C GLU A 93 -14.60 -14.22 -1.80
N PRO A 94 -15.27 -14.33 -2.96
CA PRO A 94 -16.71 -14.45 -2.98
C PRO A 94 -17.11 -15.78 -2.34
N LYS A 95 -18.13 -15.74 -1.50
CA LYS A 95 -18.73 -16.92 -0.89
C LYS A 95 -20.11 -17.15 -1.50
N GLU A 96 -20.48 -18.41 -1.68
CA GLU A 96 -21.85 -18.73 -2.05
C GLU A 96 -22.78 -18.25 -0.94
N ALA A 97 -23.70 -17.36 -1.28
CA ALA A 97 -24.62 -16.79 -0.32
C ALA A 97 -25.53 -17.88 0.25
N ALA A 98 -25.67 -17.90 1.56
CA ALA A 98 -26.61 -18.80 2.22
C ALA A 98 -28.08 -18.43 1.95
N ALA A 99 -28.34 -17.17 1.56
CA ALA A 99 -29.64 -16.65 1.19
C ALA A 99 -29.58 -15.96 -0.18
N GLU A 100 -30.61 -16.18 -1.01
CA GLU A 100 -30.69 -15.59 -2.37
C GLU A 100 -30.71 -14.04 -2.38
N ASP A 101 -31.05 -13.42 -1.26
CA ASP A 101 -31.21 -11.95 -1.12
C ASP A 101 -29.96 -11.27 -0.55
N GLN A 102 -28.84 -11.96 -0.38
CA GLN A 102 -27.63 -11.41 0.23
C GLN A 102 -26.40 -11.72 -0.62
N LEU A 103 -25.47 -10.76 -0.64
CA LEU A 103 -24.13 -10.97 -1.15
C LEU A 103 -23.20 -11.29 0.02
N GLU A 104 -22.66 -12.50 0.05
CA GLU A 104 -21.68 -12.91 1.05
C GLU A 104 -20.28 -12.92 0.45
N PHE A 105 -19.33 -12.40 1.20
CA PHE A 105 -17.92 -12.48 0.87
C PHE A 105 -17.09 -12.71 2.13
N SER A 106 -15.95 -13.34 1.95
CA SER A 106 -14.95 -13.48 3.00
C SER A 106 -13.71 -12.67 2.64
N ALA A 107 -13.18 -11.94 3.61
CA ALA A 107 -11.93 -11.22 3.49
C ALA A 107 -10.90 -11.82 4.43
N VAL A 108 -9.80 -12.30 3.90
CA VAL A 108 -8.67 -12.83 4.67
C VAL A 108 -7.57 -11.79 4.69
N PHE A 109 -7.09 -11.42 5.87
CA PHE A 109 -6.06 -10.42 6.08
C PHE A 109 -5.23 -10.73 7.33
N GLU A 110 -4.06 -10.14 7.39
CA GLU A 110 -3.18 -10.19 8.54
C GLU A 110 -3.37 -8.95 9.41
N VAL A 111 -3.22 -9.12 10.71
CA VAL A 111 -3.26 -8.02 11.68
C VAL A 111 -1.91 -7.85 12.37
N TYR A 112 -1.58 -6.61 12.72
CA TYR A 112 -0.39 -6.36 13.53
C TYR A 112 -0.55 -6.97 14.91
N PRO A 113 0.48 -7.68 15.43
CA PRO A 113 0.44 -8.23 16.78
C PRO A 113 0.45 -7.12 17.83
N GLU A 114 -0.16 -7.40 18.97
CA GLU A 114 0.02 -6.59 20.16
C GLU A 114 1.38 -6.87 20.76
N ILE A 115 2.29 -5.91 20.64
CA ILE A 115 3.65 -6.02 21.17
C ILE A 115 3.61 -5.60 22.64
N LYS A 116 3.84 -6.56 23.53
CA LYS A 116 4.09 -6.30 24.95
C LYS A 116 5.59 -6.15 25.13
N LEU A 117 6.02 -4.93 25.42
CA LEU A 117 7.44 -4.68 25.73
C LEU A 117 7.77 -5.38 27.05
N GLY A 118 8.89 -6.12 27.03
CA GLY A 118 9.48 -6.68 28.24
C GLY A 118 10.05 -5.57 29.13
N GLU A 119 10.43 -5.94 30.36
CA GLU A 119 11.05 -5.01 31.29
C GLU A 119 12.46 -4.64 30.81
N LEU A 120 12.70 -3.36 30.55
CA LEU A 120 13.97 -2.85 30.02
C LEU A 120 14.91 -2.34 31.14
N SER A 121 14.48 -2.38 32.39
CA SER A 121 15.24 -1.87 33.54
C SER A 121 16.59 -2.59 33.77
N GLY A 122 16.72 -3.83 33.28
CA GLY A 122 17.96 -4.62 33.38
C GLY A 122 18.88 -4.54 32.15
N VAL A 123 18.51 -3.78 31.11
CA VAL A 123 19.31 -3.71 29.87
C VAL A 123 20.38 -2.64 30.01
N THR A 124 21.65 -3.06 29.98
CA THR A 124 22.80 -2.15 29.94
C THR A 124 23.09 -1.82 28.48
N ILE A 125 23.04 -0.53 28.15
CA ILE A 125 23.35 -0.03 26.81
C ILE A 125 24.76 0.60 26.87
N GLU A 126 25.71 0.02 26.13
CA GLU A 126 27.01 0.62 25.93
C GLU A 126 26.92 1.69 24.83
N ARG A 127 27.15 2.93 25.23
CA ARG A 127 27.21 4.05 24.28
C ARG A 127 28.68 4.29 23.91
N PRO A 128 29.11 3.98 22.69
CA PRO A 128 30.45 4.34 22.26
C PRO A 128 30.57 5.86 22.20
N VAL A 129 31.51 6.40 22.93
CA VAL A 129 31.87 7.83 22.89
C VAL A 129 33.28 7.92 22.33
N SER A 130 33.44 8.61 21.22
CA SER A 130 34.75 8.95 20.63
C SER A 130 35.01 10.43 20.83
N GLU A 131 36.18 10.75 21.41
CA GLU A 131 36.65 12.11 21.50
C GLU A 131 37.54 12.39 20.30
N VAL A 132 37.25 13.43 19.56
CA VAL A 132 38.07 13.86 18.42
C VAL A 132 39.26 14.64 18.93
N GLY A 133 40.44 14.06 18.80
CA GLY A 133 41.69 14.69 19.17
C GLY A 133 42.38 15.42 18.01
N PRO A 134 43.43 16.18 18.31
CA PRO A 134 44.24 16.86 17.27
C PRO A 134 44.79 15.89 16.22
N ALA A 135 45.16 14.68 16.64
CA ALA A 135 45.69 13.64 15.75
C ALA A 135 44.66 13.17 14.70
N ASP A 136 43.38 13.19 15.04
CA ASP A 136 42.31 12.80 14.11
C ASP A 136 42.05 13.90 13.08
N VAL A 137 42.22 15.15 13.50
CA VAL A 137 42.17 16.33 12.60
C VAL A 137 43.31 16.27 11.61
N ASP A 138 44.55 16.01 12.08
CA ASP A 138 45.71 15.89 11.22
C ASP A 138 45.57 14.74 10.21
N ARG A 139 45.06 13.61 10.65
CA ARG A 139 44.77 12.46 9.77
C ARG A 139 43.72 12.82 8.69
N THR A 140 42.70 13.55 9.08
CA THR A 140 41.65 13.97 8.13
C THR A 140 42.20 14.96 7.11
N ILE A 141 43.06 15.92 7.56
CA ILE A 141 43.74 16.86 6.68
C ILE A 141 44.62 16.10 5.68
N GLU A 142 45.35 15.08 6.14
CA GLU A 142 46.21 14.29 5.25
C GLU A 142 45.42 13.54 4.19
N ILE A 143 44.27 12.96 4.56
CA ILE A 143 43.34 12.32 3.60
C ILE A 143 42.86 13.34 2.57
N LEU A 144 42.45 14.54 3.00
CA LEU A 144 42.02 15.59 2.10
C LEU A 144 43.15 16.08 1.17
N ARG A 145 44.39 16.13 1.67
CA ARG A 145 45.58 16.46 0.82
C ARG A 145 45.79 15.40 -0.25
N GLN A 146 45.67 14.13 0.11
CA GLN A 146 45.79 13.00 -0.83
C GLN A 146 44.68 12.98 -1.89
N GLN A 147 43.47 13.37 -1.53
CA GLN A 147 42.35 13.50 -2.48
C GLN A 147 42.51 14.68 -3.45
N ASN A 148 43.19 15.76 -3.02
CA ASN A 148 43.37 16.95 -3.80
C ASN A 148 44.80 17.10 -4.37
N VAL A 149 45.51 16.01 -4.52
CA VAL A 149 46.87 16.01 -5.12
C VAL A 149 46.80 16.49 -6.55
N ARG A 150 47.70 17.46 -6.88
CA ARG A 150 47.92 17.89 -8.26
C ARG A 150 49.17 17.21 -8.80
N TYR A 151 49.03 16.62 -9.98
CA TYR A 151 50.12 15.95 -10.66
C TYR A 151 50.71 16.88 -11.72
N GLU A 152 52.05 17.07 -11.69
CA GLU A 152 52.79 17.80 -12.68
C GLU A 152 53.65 16.86 -13.52
N GLY A 153 53.65 17.04 -14.82
CA GLY A 153 54.50 16.28 -15.73
C GLY A 153 55.97 16.62 -15.51
N VAL A 154 56.77 15.60 -15.20
CA VAL A 154 58.22 15.78 -15.01
C VAL A 154 58.98 14.90 -15.98
N ALA A 155 60.05 15.41 -16.56
CA ALA A 155 60.89 14.71 -17.57
C ALA A 155 61.99 13.83 -16.94
N ARG A 156 61.85 13.41 -15.65
CA ARG A 156 62.83 12.57 -14.96
C ARG A 156 62.31 11.13 -14.80
N PRO A 157 63.21 10.13 -14.69
CA PRO A 157 62.79 8.75 -14.42
C PRO A 157 62.08 8.64 -13.08
N VAL A 158 61.14 7.63 -13.00
CA VAL A 158 60.36 7.35 -11.79
C VAL A 158 61.26 6.79 -10.71
N GLU A 159 61.20 7.39 -9.51
CA GLU A 159 61.91 6.91 -8.32
C GLU A 159 60.96 6.15 -7.38
N ILE A 160 61.45 5.10 -6.73
CA ILE A 160 60.69 4.31 -5.73
C ILE A 160 60.29 5.23 -4.57
N GLY A 161 59.00 5.16 -4.17
CA GLY A 161 58.44 5.95 -3.07
C GLY A 161 57.78 7.28 -3.49
N ARG A 162 57.78 7.63 -4.78
CA ARG A 162 57.05 8.80 -5.30
C ARG A 162 55.79 8.37 -6.05
N ALA A 163 54.70 9.08 -5.79
CA ALA A 163 53.45 8.84 -6.54
C ALA A 163 53.64 9.15 -8.00
N SER A 164 53.40 8.20 -8.90
CA SER A 164 53.39 8.39 -10.33
C SER A 164 52.03 8.02 -10.90
N CYS A 165 51.44 8.96 -11.67
CA CYS A 165 50.29 8.64 -12.50
C CYS A 165 50.76 7.85 -13.72
N ARG A 166 50.42 6.55 -13.77
CA ARG A 166 50.58 5.77 -14.99
C ARG A 166 49.20 5.70 -15.63
N GLU A 167 49.08 6.40 -16.73
CA GLU A 167 47.91 6.24 -17.60
C GLU A 167 47.86 4.79 -18.09
N ARG A 168 46.78 4.07 -17.80
CA ARG A 168 46.54 2.78 -18.44
C ARG A 168 45.96 3.08 -19.81
N VAL A 169 46.69 2.79 -20.81
CA VAL A 169 46.18 2.62 -22.18
C VAL A 169 45.38 1.33 -22.27
#